data_acbcaf7fc79448d767ee7f486fe54274
#
_entry.id   acbcaf7fc79448d767ee7f486fe54274
#
_cell.length_a   1.000
_cell.length_b   1.000
_cell.length_c   1.000
_cell.angle_alpha   90.00
_cell.angle_beta   90.00
_cell.angle_gamma   90.00
#
_symmetry.space_group_name_H-M   'P 1'
#
loop_
_entity.id
_entity.type
_entity.pdbx_description
1 polymer ?
#
loop_
_entity_poly.entity_id
_entity_poly.type
_entity_poly.pdbx_seq_one_letter_code
_entity_poly.pdbx_strand_id
1 'polypeptide(L)'
;KKIFCLLGDIGVFSFRDIFKNYKNRILNMSTMEQSMIGFAAGLSKIGFIPIIHTIAPFLVLRALDQIKIDFVYNKLKCNIVSVGASNDYTKLGTTHHCFEDINILSNYKDINLFIPSNPEQFKYLFQKNYNNNLINYFRISEKNIDFNIKTNGFLKNQRNNSLLIIVGNSYDYKDLKKER
;
A
#
# COMPACT_ATOMS: atom_id res chain seq x y z
N LYS A 1 9.61 -17.47 -9.80
CA LYS A 1 9.41 -16.80 -8.50
C LYS A 1 8.05 -17.21 -7.93
N LYS A 2 7.97 -17.39 -6.61
CA LYS A 2 6.75 -17.87 -5.92
C LYS A 2 5.83 -16.70 -5.50
N ILE A 3 5.55 -15.74 -6.39
CA ILE A 3 4.63 -14.64 -6.12
C ILE A 3 3.19 -15.15 -6.27
N PHE A 4 2.32 -14.71 -5.38
CA PHE A 4 0.88 -14.94 -5.44
C PHE A 4 0.14 -13.63 -5.13
N CYS A 5 -0.76 -13.19 -6.00
CA CYS A 5 -1.51 -11.95 -5.86
C CYS A 5 -2.93 -12.22 -5.39
N LEU A 6 -3.39 -11.47 -4.38
CA LEU A 6 -4.73 -11.52 -3.83
C LEU A 6 -5.38 -10.15 -3.96
N LEU A 7 -6.55 -10.09 -4.58
CA LEU A 7 -7.31 -8.86 -4.79
C LEU A 7 -8.60 -8.89 -3.94
N GLY A 8 -8.92 -7.77 -3.32
CA GLY A 8 -10.19 -7.57 -2.60
C GLY A 8 -11.17 -6.74 -3.43
N ASP A 9 -11.57 -7.29 -4.57
CA ASP A 9 -12.55 -6.73 -5.51
C ASP A 9 -12.21 -5.35 -6.08
N ILE A 10 -10.93 -4.97 -6.03
CA ILE A 10 -10.40 -3.75 -6.62
C ILE A 10 -9.26 -4.05 -7.57
N GLY A 11 -9.07 -3.20 -8.59
CA GLY A 11 -8.01 -3.35 -9.57
C GLY A 11 -8.22 -4.51 -10.56
N VAL A 12 -9.29 -5.29 -10.46
CA VAL A 12 -9.54 -6.52 -11.25
C VAL A 12 -9.42 -6.26 -12.76
N PHE A 13 -9.93 -5.15 -13.24
CA PHE A 13 -9.85 -4.77 -14.66
C PHE A 13 -8.41 -4.51 -15.12
N SER A 14 -7.60 -3.87 -14.29
CA SER A 14 -6.20 -3.59 -14.60
C SER A 14 -5.34 -4.86 -14.61
N PHE A 15 -5.77 -5.89 -13.90
CA PHE A 15 -5.06 -7.17 -13.80
C PHE A 15 -5.56 -8.25 -14.78
N ARG A 16 -6.44 -7.91 -15.75
CA ARG A 16 -7.02 -8.89 -16.70
C ARG A 16 -5.98 -9.77 -17.40
N ASP A 17 -4.88 -9.17 -17.88
CA ASP A 17 -3.83 -9.94 -18.57
C ASP A 17 -3.08 -10.86 -17.60
N ILE A 18 -2.94 -10.46 -16.34
CA ILE A 18 -2.33 -11.31 -15.32
C ILE A 18 -3.25 -12.48 -14.99
N PHE A 19 -4.55 -12.25 -14.84
CA PHE A 19 -5.54 -13.33 -14.68
C PHE A 19 -5.52 -14.33 -15.84
N LYS A 20 -5.37 -13.84 -17.08
CA LYS A 20 -5.30 -14.66 -18.27
C LYS A 20 -4.02 -15.51 -18.32
N ASN A 21 -2.88 -14.88 -18.05
CA ASN A 21 -1.55 -15.50 -18.25
C ASN A 21 -1.04 -16.27 -17.03
N TYR A 22 -1.55 -15.95 -15.81
CA TYR A 22 -1.07 -16.50 -14.56
C TYR A 22 -2.21 -16.95 -13.64
N LYS A 23 -3.19 -17.68 -14.19
CA LYS A 23 -4.44 -18.14 -13.52
C LYS A 23 -4.22 -18.72 -12.12
N ASN A 24 -3.11 -19.46 -11.92
CA ASN A 24 -2.79 -20.13 -10.66
C ASN A 24 -1.95 -19.26 -9.72
N ARG A 25 -1.83 -17.96 -9.97
CA ARG A 25 -0.98 -17.01 -9.21
C ARG A 25 -1.68 -15.72 -8.84
N ILE A 26 -2.93 -15.60 -9.20
CA ILE A 26 -3.77 -14.45 -8.85
C ILE A 26 -5.19 -14.93 -8.54
N LEU A 27 -5.77 -14.38 -7.48
CA LEU A 27 -7.12 -14.69 -7.05
C LEU A 27 -7.81 -13.39 -6.60
N ASN A 28 -9.02 -13.16 -7.08
CA ASN A 28 -9.91 -12.17 -6.49
C ASN A 28 -10.72 -12.83 -5.39
N MET A 29 -10.55 -12.38 -4.16
CA MET A 29 -11.24 -12.90 -2.97
C MET A 29 -12.48 -12.07 -2.59
N SER A 30 -12.89 -11.15 -3.47
CA SER A 30 -14.00 -10.23 -3.21
C SER A 30 -13.76 -9.41 -1.91
N THR A 31 -14.81 -8.94 -1.26
CA THR A 31 -14.77 -8.11 -0.05
C THR A 31 -14.60 -8.94 1.23
N MET A 32 -13.64 -9.85 1.24
CA MET A 32 -13.38 -10.78 2.36
C MET A 32 -11.96 -10.57 2.92
N GLU A 33 -11.65 -9.36 3.34
CA GLU A 33 -10.29 -8.95 3.68
C GLU A 33 -9.69 -9.76 4.83
N GLN A 34 -10.44 -10.09 5.87
CA GLN A 34 -9.98 -10.92 6.97
C GLN A 34 -9.56 -12.32 6.49
N SER A 35 -10.41 -12.97 5.68
CA SER A 35 -10.10 -14.27 5.08
C SER A 35 -8.92 -14.17 4.10
N MET A 36 -8.82 -13.06 3.37
CA MET A 36 -7.72 -12.80 2.43
C MET A 36 -6.38 -12.71 3.17
N ILE A 37 -6.32 -12.03 4.30
CA ILE A 37 -5.11 -11.95 5.13
C ILE A 37 -4.73 -13.33 5.66
N GLY A 38 -5.66 -14.09 6.23
CA GLY A 38 -5.40 -15.46 6.72
C GLY A 38 -4.93 -16.41 5.60
N PHE A 39 -5.57 -16.33 4.42
CA PHE A 39 -5.16 -17.11 3.25
C PHE A 39 -3.74 -16.74 2.79
N ALA A 40 -3.43 -15.44 2.76
CA ALA A 40 -2.09 -14.94 2.42
C ALA A 40 -1.04 -15.43 3.41
N ALA A 41 -1.35 -15.49 4.70
CA ALA A 41 -0.46 -16.02 5.72
C ALA A 41 -0.16 -17.51 5.49
N GLY A 42 -1.18 -18.31 5.14
CA GLY A 42 -1.01 -19.69 4.72
C GLY A 42 -0.07 -19.84 3.52
N LEU A 43 -0.25 -19.01 2.50
CA LEU A 43 0.64 -18.95 1.33
C LEU A 43 2.08 -18.59 1.72
N SER A 44 2.26 -17.60 2.60
CA SER A 44 3.58 -17.20 3.09
C SER A 44 4.27 -18.34 3.83
N LYS A 45 3.54 -19.07 4.67
CA LYS A 45 4.04 -20.21 5.44
C LYS A 45 4.57 -21.34 4.57
N ILE A 46 3.95 -21.57 3.41
CA ILE A 46 4.42 -22.59 2.44
C ILE A 46 5.40 -22.02 1.39
N GLY A 47 5.94 -20.82 1.64
CA GLY A 47 7.06 -20.24 0.89
C GLY A 47 6.68 -19.42 -0.33
N PHE A 48 5.41 -19.01 -0.49
CA PHE A 48 5.04 -17.98 -1.46
C PHE A 48 5.37 -16.57 -0.95
N ILE A 49 5.35 -15.61 -1.85
CA ILE A 49 5.43 -14.18 -1.57
C ILE A 49 4.04 -13.59 -1.88
N PRO A 50 3.17 -13.43 -0.88
CA PRO A 50 1.86 -12.85 -1.11
C PRO A 50 1.96 -11.36 -1.43
N ILE A 51 1.16 -10.92 -2.41
CA ILE A 51 0.85 -9.52 -2.67
C ILE A 51 -0.65 -9.37 -2.45
N ILE A 52 -1.04 -8.52 -1.52
CA ILE A 52 -2.42 -8.31 -1.10
C ILE A 52 -2.82 -6.89 -1.50
N HIS A 53 -3.91 -6.75 -2.25
CA HIS A 53 -4.35 -5.45 -2.74
C HIS A 53 -5.85 -5.24 -2.54
N THR A 54 -6.19 -4.19 -1.78
CA THR A 54 -7.55 -3.67 -1.64
C THR A 54 -7.52 -2.25 -1.04
N ILE A 55 -8.69 -1.72 -0.65
CA ILE A 55 -8.85 -0.38 -0.09
C ILE A 55 -8.34 -0.33 1.36
N ALA A 56 -7.67 0.74 1.75
CA ALA A 56 -6.97 0.89 3.02
C ALA A 56 -7.82 0.62 4.27
N PRO A 57 -9.02 1.21 4.48
CA PRO A 57 -9.82 0.96 5.68
C PRO A 57 -10.21 -0.52 5.83
N PHE A 58 -10.54 -1.17 4.73
CA PHE A 58 -10.95 -2.57 4.77
C PHE A 58 -9.76 -3.50 4.97
N LEU A 59 -8.60 -3.11 4.46
CA LEU A 59 -7.39 -3.90 4.61
C LEU A 59 -6.78 -3.75 6.01
N VAL A 60 -6.65 -2.52 6.51
CA VAL A 60 -5.99 -2.24 7.79
C VAL A 60 -6.96 -2.33 8.96
N LEU A 61 -8.05 -1.55 8.95
CA LEU A 61 -8.92 -1.48 10.12
C LEU A 61 -9.74 -2.76 10.30
N ARG A 62 -10.35 -3.28 9.23
CA ARG A 62 -11.18 -4.49 9.29
C ARG A 62 -10.38 -5.75 9.57
N ALA A 63 -9.17 -5.87 9.02
CA ALA A 63 -8.34 -7.08 9.11
C ALA A 63 -7.11 -6.91 10.03
N LEU A 64 -7.11 -5.92 10.92
CA LEU A 64 -5.98 -5.62 11.80
C LEU A 64 -5.58 -6.80 12.67
N ASP A 65 -6.56 -7.51 13.23
CA ASP A 65 -6.31 -8.65 14.08
C ASP A 65 -5.58 -9.77 13.31
N GLN A 66 -6.02 -10.06 12.08
CA GLN A 66 -5.37 -11.04 11.22
C GLN A 66 -3.95 -10.59 10.82
N ILE A 67 -3.73 -9.31 10.52
CA ILE A 67 -2.38 -8.79 10.26
C ILE A 67 -1.48 -9.04 11.48
N LYS A 68 -1.98 -8.71 12.68
CA LYS A 68 -1.24 -8.88 13.94
C LYS A 68 -0.93 -10.35 14.24
N ILE A 69 -1.94 -11.20 14.20
CA ILE A 69 -1.82 -12.59 14.64
C ILE A 69 -1.19 -13.47 13.55
N ASP A 70 -1.70 -13.37 12.31
CA ASP A 70 -1.28 -14.27 11.25
C ASP A 70 0.10 -13.90 10.68
N PHE A 71 0.43 -12.61 10.61
CA PHE A 71 1.70 -12.17 10.04
C PHE A 71 2.73 -11.73 11.09
N VAL A 72 2.41 -10.73 11.93
CA VAL A 72 3.40 -10.17 12.87
C VAL A 72 3.81 -11.21 13.90
N TYR A 73 2.87 -11.81 14.59
CA TYR A 73 3.16 -12.83 15.63
C TYR A 73 3.88 -14.05 15.05
N ASN A 74 3.46 -14.53 13.88
CA ASN A 74 4.07 -15.69 13.22
C ASN A 74 5.34 -15.36 12.42
N LYS A 75 5.78 -14.09 12.39
CA LYS A 75 6.95 -13.61 11.64
C LYS A 75 6.94 -14.02 10.16
N LEU A 76 5.77 -13.96 9.54
CA LEU A 76 5.59 -14.25 8.12
C LEU A 76 5.79 -12.99 7.30
N LYS A 77 6.04 -13.15 6.00
CA LYS A 77 6.28 -12.05 5.05
C LYS A 77 5.10 -11.85 4.11
N CYS A 78 4.83 -10.60 3.75
CA CYS A 78 3.91 -10.25 2.67
C CYS A 78 4.16 -8.83 2.16
N ASN A 79 3.52 -8.51 1.06
CA ASN A 79 3.43 -7.15 0.54
C ASN A 79 1.96 -6.75 0.52
N ILE A 80 1.62 -5.79 1.34
CA ILE A 80 0.29 -5.20 1.45
C ILE A 80 0.30 -3.90 0.65
N VAL A 81 -0.49 -3.81 -0.40
CA VAL A 81 -0.61 -2.62 -1.24
C VAL A 81 -2.00 -2.06 -1.06
N SER A 82 -2.14 -1.01 -0.28
CA SER A 82 -3.42 -0.33 -0.06
C SER A 82 -3.60 0.84 -1.01
N VAL A 83 -4.86 1.13 -1.37
CA VAL A 83 -5.27 2.34 -2.09
C VAL A 83 -6.41 3.01 -1.34
N GLY A 84 -6.65 4.29 -1.61
CA GLY A 84 -7.77 5.01 -1.01
C GLY A 84 -7.55 5.36 0.46
N ALA A 85 -6.33 5.68 0.84
CA ALA A 85 -6.00 6.15 2.18
C ALA A 85 -6.38 7.62 2.38
N SER A 86 -6.38 8.07 3.63
CA SER A 86 -6.87 9.40 4.02
C SER A 86 -8.30 9.62 3.53
N ASN A 87 -8.52 10.64 2.71
CA ASN A 87 -9.82 11.00 2.13
C ASN A 87 -9.87 10.84 0.61
N ASP A 88 -9.09 9.95 0.04
CA ASP A 88 -9.07 9.72 -1.42
C ASP A 88 -10.48 9.43 -1.96
N TYR A 89 -11.25 8.64 -1.24
CA TYR A 89 -12.62 8.30 -1.59
C TYR A 89 -13.68 9.14 -0.85
N THR A 90 -13.45 10.45 -0.76
CA THR A 90 -14.35 11.41 -0.06
C THR A 90 -15.82 11.25 -0.44
N LYS A 91 -16.11 11.03 -1.74
CA LYS A 91 -17.48 10.88 -2.24
C LYS A 91 -18.20 9.62 -1.72
N LEU A 92 -17.47 8.62 -1.25
CA LEU A 92 -18.04 7.38 -0.72
C LEU A 92 -18.31 7.44 0.78
N GLY A 93 -17.93 8.54 1.44
CA GLY A 93 -18.17 8.80 2.84
C GLY A 93 -17.21 8.11 3.80
N THR A 94 -17.51 8.23 5.08
CA THR A 94 -16.64 7.85 6.21
C THR A 94 -16.17 6.38 6.16
N THR A 95 -16.97 5.47 5.63
CA THR A 95 -16.59 4.05 5.54
C THR A 95 -15.37 3.79 4.66
N HIS A 96 -15.05 4.74 3.76
CA HIS A 96 -13.91 4.65 2.85
C HIS A 96 -12.76 5.58 3.23
N HIS A 97 -12.87 6.31 4.34
CA HIS A 97 -11.78 7.13 4.87
C HIS A 97 -10.83 6.27 5.72
N CYS A 98 -9.54 6.55 5.64
CA CYS A 98 -8.54 5.89 6.47
C CYS A 98 -7.38 6.84 6.75
N PHE A 99 -7.42 7.50 7.90
CA PHE A 99 -6.37 8.41 8.35
C PHE A 99 -5.37 7.72 9.27
N GLU A 100 -5.78 6.60 9.87
CA GLU A 100 -5.13 5.94 11.00
C GLU A 100 -4.16 4.84 10.59
N ASP A 101 -4.18 4.40 9.34
CA ASP A 101 -3.44 3.22 8.85
C ASP A 101 -1.94 3.26 9.20
N ILE A 102 -1.29 4.39 8.93
CA ILE A 102 0.14 4.57 9.22
C ILE A 102 0.38 4.57 10.73
N ASN A 103 -0.44 5.30 11.50
CA ASN A 103 -0.29 5.35 12.94
C ASN A 103 -0.47 3.97 13.60
N ILE A 104 -1.48 3.21 13.18
CA ILE A 104 -1.74 1.87 13.68
C ILE A 104 -0.57 0.93 13.34
N LEU A 105 -0.17 0.88 12.07
CA LEU A 105 0.84 -0.04 11.61
C LEU A 105 2.25 0.30 12.09
N SER A 106 2.54 1.57 12.39
CA SER A 106 3.82 2.01 12.94
C SER A 106 4.13 1.44 14.33
N ASN A 107 3.13 0.93 15.05
CA ASN A 107 3.33 0.25 16.34
C ASN A 107 3.94 -1.15 16.20
N TYR A 108 4.02 -1.70 14.98
CA TYR A 108 4.60 -3.02 14.72
C TYR A 108 5.97 -2.88 14.07
N LYS A 109 7.03 -3.18 14.80
CA LYS A 109 8.44 -3.05 14.35
C LYS A 109 8.78 -3.89 13.12
N ASP A 110 8.03 -4.96 12.89
CA ASP A 110 8.24 -5.89 11.77
C ASP A 110 7.52 -5.45 10.48
N ILE A 111 6.86 -4.29 10.49
CA ILE A 111 6.17 -3.72 9.34
C ILE A 111 6.97 -2.53 8.79
N ASN A 112 7.41 -2.64 7.55
CA ASN A 112 7.96 -1.52 6.81
C ASN A 112 6.82 -0.70 6.20
N LEU A 113 6.85 0.61 6.37
CA LEU A 113 5.86 1.54 5.84
C LEU A 113 6.44 2.33 4.67
N PHE A 114 5.81 2.24 3.52
CA PHE A 114 6.18 2.95 2.30
C PHE A 114 5.01 3.81 1.81
N ILE A 115 5.25 5.09 1.61
CA ILE A 115 4.25 6.06 1.17
C ILE A 115 4.77 6.73 -0.11
N PRO A 116 4.76 6.02 -1.24
CA PRO A 116 5.24 6.54 -2.50
C PRO A 116 4.34 7.67 -3.00
N SER A 117 4.94 8.74 -3.53
CA SER A 117 4.22 9.90 -4.04
C SER A 117 3.84 9.79 -5.52
N ASN A 118 4.42 8.83 -6.24
CA ASN A 118 4.17 8.60 -7.67
C ASN A 118 4.45 7.14 -8.07
N PRO A 119 4.03 6.69 -9.26
CA PRO A 119 4.21 5.33 -9.73
C PRO A 119 5.68 4.88 -9.84
N GLU A 120 6.58 5.77 -10.24
CA GLU A 120 8.01 5.48 -10.39
C GLU A 120 8.64 5.18 -9.03
N GLN A 121 8.29 5.96 -8.01
CA GLN A 121 8.74 5.74 -6.65
C GLN A 121 8.16 4.44 -6.07
N PHE A 122 6.87 4.17 -6.33
CA PHE A 122 6.26 2.88 -5.96
C PHE A 122 7.01 1.72 -6.60
N LYS A 123 7.24 1.77 -7.91
CA LYS A 123 7.96 0.74 -8.64
C LYS A 123 9.35 0.48 -8.06
N TYR A 124 10.11 1.54 -7.79
CA TYR A 124 11.44 1.44 -7.20
C TYR A 124 11.41 0.80 -5.81
N LEU A 125 10.56 1.32 -4.90
CA LEU A 125 10.45 0.82 -3.54
C LEU A 125 9.94 -0.62 -3.50
N PHE A 126 8.97 -0.95 -4.33
CA PHE A 126 8.42 -2.30 -4.42
C PHE A 126 9.47 -3.30 -4.94
N GLN A 127 10.16 -2.99 -6.03
CA GLN A 127 11.21 -3.86 -6.59
C GLN A 127 12.34 -4.11 -5.60
N LYS A 128 12.71 -3.12 -4.80
CA LYS A 128 13.76 -3.23 -3.81
C LYS A 128 13.35 -4.10 -2.61
N ASN A 129 12.07 -4.07 -2.21
CA ASN A 129 11.64 -4.60 -0.92
C ASN A 129 10.72 -5.83 -1.00
N TYR A 130 10.06 -6.13 -2.12
CA TYR A 130 9.01 -7.18 -2.19
C TYR A 130 9.47 -8.57 -1.72
N ASN A 131 10.76 -8.84 -1.62
CA ASN A 131 11.33 -10.12 -1.21
C ASN A 131 12.35 -9.99 -0.07
N ASN A 132 12.18 -9.02 0.82
CA ASN A 132 13.09 -8.74 1.94
C ASN A 132 12.80 -9.56 3.21
N ASN A 133 11.88 -10.53 3.16
CA ASN A 133 11.43 -11.37 4.27
C ASN A 133 10.74 -10.61 5.43
N LEU A 134 10.21 -9.41 5.16
CA LEU A 134 9.46 -8.60 6.09
C LEU A 134 8.02 -8.40 5.61
N ILE A 135 7.20 -7.80 6.45
CA ILE A 135 5.89 -7.28 6.07
C ILE A 135 6.13 -5.88 5.48
N ASN A 136 5.72 -5.67 4.24
CA ASN A 136 5.83 -4.38 3.58
C ASN A 136 4.44 -3.81 3.32
N TYR A 137 4.14 -2.66 3.88
CA TYR A 137 2.92 -1.92 3.63
C TYR A 137 3.22 -0.75 2.69
N PHE A 138 2.57 -0.75 1.53
CA PHE A 138 2.65 0.31 0.53
C PHE A 138 1.31 1.05 0.50
N ARG A 139 1.32 2.29 0.94
CA ARG A 139 0.16 3.18 0.90
C ARG A 139 0.19 3.97 -0.38
N ILE A 140 -0.69 3.64 -1.32
CA ILE A 140 -0.82 4.38 -2.57
C ILE A 140 -2.10 5.22 -2.59
N SER A 141 -2.07 6.31 -3.34
CA SER A 141 -3.23 7.18 -3.58
C SER A 141 -3.80 6.94 -4.97
N GLU A 142 -5.11 7.13 -5.13
CA GLU A 142 -5.78 7.13 -6.44
C GLU A 142 -5.34 8.32 -7.29
N LYS A 143 -4.97 9.43 -6.66
CA LYS A 143 -4.55 10.65 -7.35
C LYS A 143 -3.10 10.56 -7.79
N ASN A 144 -2.86 10.61 -9.09
CA ASN A 144 -1.51 10.74 -9.64
C ASN A 144 -1.03 12.18 -9.57
N ILE A 145 0.24 12.35 -9.23
CA ILE A 145 0.90 13.66 -9.32
C ILE A 145 1.94 13.59 -10.44
N ASP A 146 1.80 14.50 -11.39
CA ASP A 146 2.83 14.78 -12.39
C ASP A 146 4.00 15.56 -11.76
N PHE A 147 4.69 14.95 -10.83
CA PHE A 147 5.89 15.52 -10.25
C PHE A 147 7.04 14.55 -10.41
N ASN A 148 8.03 14.93 -11.20
CA ASN A 148 9.25 14.16 -11.37
C ASN A 148 10.13 14.32 -10.12
N ILE A 149 9.78 13.62 -9.04
CA ILE A 149 10.60 13.57 -7.84
C ILE A 149 11.64 12.48 -8.06
N LYS A 150 12.89 12.86 -8.17
CA LYS A 150 14.00 11.90 -8.13
C LYS A 150 13.92 11.08 -6.84
N THR A 151 14.23 9.82 -6.92
CA THR A 151 13.98 8.73 -5.98
C THR A 151 14.38 8.91 -4.50
N ASN A 152 15.03 10.00 -4.13
CA ASN A 152 15.55 10.21 -2.76
C ASN A 152 14.55 10.89 -1.81
N GLY A 153 13.34 11.20 -2.26
CA GLY A 153 12.25 11.60 -1.38
C GLY A 153 12.32 13.02 -0.77
N PHE A 154 13.38 13.80 -1.04
CA PHE A 154 13.52 15.14 -0.48
C PHE A 154 13.66 16.19 -1.57
N LEU A 155 12.74 17.17 -1.57
CA LEU A 155 12.89 18.41 -2.32
C LEU A 155 13.47 19.46 -1.35
N LYS A 156 14.72 19.89 -1.57
CA LYS A 156 15.30 21.00 -0.84
C LYS A 156 15.13 22.29 -1.64
N ASN A 157 14.29 23.19 -1.15
CA ASN A 157 14.26 24.55 -1.66
C ASN A 157 15.16 25.44 -0.79
N GLN A 158 16.22 25.98 -1.37
CA GLN A 158 17.27 26.71 -0.62
C GLN A 158 16.91 28.17 -0.32
N ARG A 159 15.74 28.66 -0.71
CA ARG A 159 15.44 30.10 -0.67
C ARG A 159 14.62 30.58 0.53
N ASN A 160 14.12 29.72 1.40
CA ASN A 160 13.23 30.08 2.48
C ASN A 160 13.67 29.45 3.81
N ASN A 161 13.47 30.19 4.92
CA ASN A 161 13.74 29.73 6.29
C ASN A 161 12.69 28.75 6.83
N SER A 162 11.77 28.27 6.00
CA SER A 162 10.71 27.35 6.38
C SER A 162 10.91 25.99 5.72
N LEU A 163 10.77 24.92 6.49
CA LEU A 163 10.81 23.53 6.02
C LEU A 163 9.37 23.01 5.91
N LEU A 164 8.96 22.62 4.70
CA LEU A 164 7.71 21.89 4.48
C LEU A 164 8.03 20.41 4.26
N ILE A 165 7.52 19.57 5.15
CA ILE A 165 7.62 18.11 5.03
C ILE A 165 6.30 17.57 4.49
N ILE A 166 6.34 16.94 3.30
CA ILE A 166 5.17 16.31 2.68
C ILE A 166 5.41 14.80 2.68
N VAL A 167 4.45 14.06 3.25
CA VAL A 167 4.46 12.59 3.28
C VAL A 167 3.32 12.08 2.41
N GLY A 168 3.67 11.27 1.40
CA GLY A 168 2.70 10.69 0.46
C GLY A 168 2.43 11.60 -0.73
N ASN A 169 1.14 11.75 -1.09
CA ASN A 169 0.71 12.50 -2.26
C ASN A 169 0.88 14.01 -2.06
N SER A 170 1.67 14.68 -2.89
CA SER A 170 1.93 16.13 -2.84
C SER A 170 0.96 16.97 -3.69
N TYR A 171 -0.27 16.49 -3.89
CA TYR A 171 -1.26 17.14 -4.75
C TYR A 171 -1.46 18.63 -4.42
N ASP A 172 -1.50 18.96 -3.14
CA ASP A 172 -1.76 20.33 -2.67
C ASP A 172 -0.51 21.25 -2.72
N TYR A 173 0.67 20.71 -3.03
CA TYR A 173 1.90 21.51 -3.11
C TYR A 173 1.89 22.54 -4.25
N LYS A 174 1.21 22.25 -5.35
CA LYS A 174 1.07 23.19 -6.47
C LYS A 174 0.23 24.40 -6.09
N ASP A 175 -0.76 24.20 -5.24
CA ASP A 175 -1.65 25.29 -4.80
C ASP A 175 -0.96 26.19 -3.79
N LEU A 176 -0.14 25.62 -2.89
CA LEU A 176 0.71 26.40 -1.97
C LEU A 176 1.77 27.28 -2.67
N LYS A 177 2.14 26.96 -3.91
CA LYS A 177 3.05 27.80 -4.71
C LYS A 177 2.37 28.98 -5.38
N LYS A 178 1.05 28.96 -5.55
CA LYS A 178 0.30 30.03 -6.21
C LYS A 178 -0.06 31.19 -5.27
N GLU A 179 -0.02 30.93 -3.95
CA GLU A 179 -0.36 31.92 -2.92
C GLU A 179 0.86 32.73 -2.43
N ARG A 180 1.95 32.76 -3.19
CA ARG A 180 3.17 33.56 -2.92
C ARG A 180 3.51 34.37 -4.20
#